data_3cfe3e245034318f504325d5a733c676
#
_entry.id   3cfe3e245034318f504325d5a733c676
#
_cell.length_a   1.000
_cell.length_b   1.000
_cell.length_c   1.000
_cell.angle_alpha   90.00
_cell.angle_beta   90.00
_cell.angle_gamma   90.00
#
_symmetry.space_group_name_H-M   'P 1'
#
loop_
_entity.id
_entity.type
_entity.pdbx_description
1 polymer ?
#
loop_
_entity_poly.entity_id
_entity_poly.type
_entity_poly.pdbx_seq_one_letter_code
_entity_poly.pdbx_strand_id
1 'polypeptide(L)'
;RMQRKLVMLFMAVILAFVVLIGRITWINVTKGSRYTKIVLDQQNYDSRTIPYKRGDIVDRNGTKIATSERVYNVILDVVVMTDKEEYIEPTIEVLRDCFGIDEQKVRNVIKERPDTRYAVLATDVDYETAQRFKEIDEDDENYPNVQGVWLEDDYTRTYPYGSLASDVIGF
;
A
#
# COMPACT_ATOMS: atom_id res chain seq x y z
N ARG A 1 -7.34 -59.92 -11.54
CA ARG A 1 -8.42 -58.95 -11.19
C ARG A 1 -7.94 -57.89 -10.18
N MET A 2 -7.08 -58.20 -9.20
CA MET A 2 -6.58 -57.28 -8.17
C MET A 2 -5.62 -56.25 -8.75
N GLN A 3 -4.68 -56.61 -9.63
CA GLN A 3 -3.72 -55.73 -10.26
C GLN A 3 -4.40 -54.58 -11.06
N ARG A 4 -5.47 -54.90 -11.80
CA ARG A 4 -6.21 -53.85 -12.56
C ARG A 4 -6.87 -52.81 -11.64
N LYS A 5 -7.40 -53.21 -10.50
CA LYS A 5 -7.96 -52.29 -9.51
C LYS A 5 -6.87 -51.39 -8.91
N LEU A 6 -5.69 -51.94 -8.64
CA LEU A 6 -4.53 -51.22 -8.10
C LEU A 6 -3.99 -50.20 -9.10
N VAL A 7 -3.90 -50.57 -10.38
CA VAL A 7 -3.50 -49.68 -11.48
C VAL A 7 -4.52 -48.54 -11.68
N MET A 8 -5.83 -48.84 -11.61
CA MET A 8 -6.87 -47.80 -11.69
C MET A 8 -6.79 -46.80 -10.53
N LEU A 9 -6.58 -47.31 -9.31
CA LEU A 9 -6.42 -46.44 -8.13
C LEU A 9 -5.18 -45.55 -8.27
N PHE A 10 -4.06 -46.12 -8.72
CA PHE A 10 -2.84 -45.36 -8.96
C PHE A 10 -3.03 -44.28 -10.03
N MET A 11 -3.69 -44.61 -11.15
CA MET A 11 -4.03 -43.64 -12.20
C MET A 11 -4.96 -42.55 -11.68
N ALA A 12 -5.94 -42.85 -10.84
CA ALA A 12 -6.82 -41.84 -10.23
C ALA A 12 -6.06 -40.87 -9.32
N VAL A 13 -5.09 -41.36 -8.55
CA VAL A 13 -4.24 -40.53 -7.70
C VAL A 13 -3.35 -39.63 -8.56
N ILE A 14 -2.72 -40.14 -9.61
CA ILE A 14 -1.93 -39.34 -10.53
C ILE A 14 -2.77 -38.24 -11.17
N LEU A 15 -3.96 -38.56 -11.65
CA LEU A 15 -4.88 -37.60 -12.25
C LEU A 15 -5.26 -36.49 -11.26
N ALA A 16 -5.52 -36.83 -10.01
CA ALA A 16 -5.78 -35.84 -8.96
C ALA A 16 -4.59 -34.88 -8.73
N PHE A 17 -3.37 -35.42 -8.74
CA PHE A 17 -2.17 -34.58 -8.63
C PHE A 17 -1.99 -33.65 -9.83
N VAL A 18 -2.23 -34.13 -11.05
CA VAL A 18 -2.15 -33.30 -12.27
C VAL A 18 -3.16 -32.15 -12.21
N VAL A 19 -4.39 -32.41 -11.74
CA VAL A 19 -5.41 -31.36 -11.56
C VAL A 19 -4.98 -30.35 -10.51
N LEU A 20 -4.42 -30.79 -9.36
CA LEU A 20 -3.91 -29.90 -8.33
C LEU A 20 -2.76 -29.01 -8.82
N ILE A 21 -1.79 -29.60 -9.53
CA ILE A 21 -0.67 -28.86 -10.10
C ILE A 21 -1.19 -27.81 -11.10
N GLY A 22 -2.10 -28.20 -11.98
CA GLY A 22 -2.73 -27.30 -12.93
C GLY A 22 -3.44 -26.13 -12.25
N ARG A 23 -4.16 -26.40 -11.15
CA ARG A 23 -4.84 -25.35 -10.38
C ARG A 23 -3.88 -24.41 -9.67
N ILE A 24 -2.81 -24.94 -9.07
CA ILE A 24 -1.78 -24.13 -8.41
C ILE A 24 -1.07 -23.23 -9.44
N THR A 25 -0.71 -23.79 -10.59
CA THR A 25 -0.08 -23.03 -11.67
C THR A 25 -1.00 -21.92 -12.19
N TRP A 26 -2.29 -22.22 -12.36
CA TRP A 26 -3.28 -21.22 -12.77
C TRP A 26 -3.38 -20.06 -11.76
N ILE A 27 -3.48 -20.38 -10.46
CA ILE A 27 -3.56 -19.37 -9.40
C ILE A 27 -2.27 -18.51 -9.36
N ASN A 28 -1.11 -19.16 -9.52
CA ASN A 28 0.18 -18.46 -9.51
C ASN A 28 0.34 -17.49 -10.69
N VAL A 29 -0.11 -17.89 -11.88
CA VAL A 29 -0.04 -17.04 -13.07
C VAL A 29 -1.05 -15.89 -13.04
N THR A 30 -2.28 -16.15 -12.53
CA THR A 30 -3.36 -15.16 -12.55
C THR A 30 -3.38 -14.24 -11.33
N LYS A 31 -2.89 -14.68 -10.17
CA LYS A 31 -2.95 -13.93 -8.89
C LYS A 31 -1.60 -13.80 -8.19
N GLY A 32 -0.50 -14.18 -8.82
CA GLY A 32 0.82 -14.17 -8.22
C GLY A 32 1.25 -12.77 -7.75
N SER A 33 1.00 -11.74 -8.55
CA SER A 33 1.28 -10.34 -8.20
C SER A 33 0.54 -9.87 -6.94
N ARG A 34 -0.73 -10.25 -6.79
CA ARG A 34 -1.54 -9.90 -5.62
C ARG A 34 -1.01 -10.56 -4.33
N TYR A 35 -0.62 -11.81 -4.38
CA TYR A 35 -0.04 -12.50 -3.22
C TYR A 35 1.34 -11.96 -2.86
N THR A 36 2.16 -11.61 -3.85
CA THR A 36 3.45 -10.95 -3.63
C THR A 36 3.26 -9.58 -2.95
N LYS A 37 2.25 -8.80 -3.39
CA LYS A 37 1.91 -7.51 -2.78
C LYS A 37 1.52 -7.69 -1.31
N ILE A 38 0.62 -8.63 -0.99
CA ILE A 38 0.18 -8.91 0.39
C ILE A 38 1.37 -9.34 1.28
N VAL A 39 2.28 -10.16 0.77
CA VAL A 39 3.46 -10.61 1.53
C VAL A 39 4.45 -9.48 1.75
N LEU A 40 4.68 -8.63 0.75
CA LEU A 40 5.54 -7.44 0.87
C LEU A 40 4.94 -6.43 1.84
N ASP A 41 3.63 -6.21 1.81
CA ASP A 41 2.92 -5.38 2.78
C ASP A 41 3.09 -5.91 4.21
N GLN A 42 2.95 -7.21 4.42
CA GLN A 42 3.18 -7.82 5.74
C GLN A 42 4.63 -7.67 6.22
N GLN A 43 5.62 -7.81 5.36
CA GLN A 43 7.04 -7.61 5.73
C GLN A 43 7.35 -6.15 6.06
N ASN A 44 6.71 -5.21 5.41
CA ASN A 44 6.83 -3.79 5.73
C ASN A 44 6.14 -3.42 7.05
N TYR A 45 5.10 -4.16 7.46
CA TYR A 45 4.41 -3.96 8.74
C TYR A 45 5.27 -4.31 9.97
N ASP A 46 6.21 -5.24 9.85
CA ASP A 46 7.03 -5.71 10.99
C ASP A 46 8.02 -4.66 11.52
N SER A 47 8.23 -3.55 10.82
CA SER A 47 9.18 -2.48 11.22
C SER A 47 8.52 -1.11 11.40
N ARG A 48 7.20 -1.00 11.48
CA ARG A 48 6.50 0.28 11.59
C ARG A 48 6.52 0.82 13.01
N THR A 49 7.00 2.05 13.17
CA THR A 49 6.68 2.87 14.32
C THR A 49 5.18 3.21 14.26
N ILE A 50 4.39 2.70 15.21
CA ILE A 50 2.96 3.07 15.29
C ILE A 50 2.89 4.56 15.61
N PRO A 51 2.32 5.39 14.71
CA PRO A 51 2.22 6.82 14.97
C PRO A 51 1.30 7.05 16.18
N TYR A 52 1.75 7.85 17.13
CA TYR A 52 0.98 8.13 18.32
C TYR A 52 -0.02 9.27 18.06
N LYS A 53 -1.26 9.05 18.41
CA LYS A 53 -2.30 10.07 18.41
C LYS A 53 -2.21 10.89 19.71
N ARG A 54 -1.87 12.18 19.61
CA ARG A 54 -1.95 13.09 20.76
C ARG A 54 -3.39 13.31 21.18
N GLY A 55 -3.65 13.39 22.49
CA GLY A 55 -4.97 13.69 23.02
C GLY A 55 -5.48 15.07 22.61
N ASP A 56 -6.80 15.21 22.56
CA ASP A 56 -7.45 16.50 22.31
C ASP A 56 -7.24 17.44 23.50
N ILE A 57 -7.03 18.72 23.23
CA ILE A 57 -7.09 19.79 24.25
C ILE A 57 -8.42 20.49 24.08
N VAL A 58 -9.20 20.52 25.14
CA VAL A 58 -10.54 21.11 25.12
C VAL A 58 -10.66 22.24 26.14
N ASP A 59 -11.54 23.20 25.87
CA ASP A 59 -11.92 24.23 26.83
C ASP A 59 -12.88 23.66 27.91
N ARG A 60 -13.31 24.50 28.87
CA ARG A 60 -14.27 24.12 29.90
C ARG A 60 -15.65 23.69 29.39
N ASN A 61 -15.99 24.02 28.15
CA ASN A 61 -17.24 23.69 27.50
C ASN A 61 -17.12 22.44 26.61
N GLY A 62 -15.93 21.84 26.52
CA GLY A 62 -15.66 20.69 25.65
C GLY A 62 -15.31 21.05 24.20
N THR A 63 -15.11 22.34 23.89
CA THR A 63 -14.71 22.77 22.55
C THR A 63 -13.24 22.40 22.31
N LYS A 64 -12.95 21.72 21.20
CA LYS A 64 -11.59 21.30 20.85
C LYS A 64 -10.75 22.49 20.40
N ILE A 65 -9.72 22.84 21.18
CA ILE A 65 -8.76 23.88 20.88
C ILE A 65 -7.58 23.32 20.09
N ALA A 66 -7.17 22.08 20.36
CA ALA A 66 -6.20 21.35 19.57
C ALA A 66 -6.63 19.87 19.47
N THR A 67 -6.55 19.31 18.27
CA THR A 67 -6.90 17.92 17.99
C THR A 67 -5.87 17.27 17.07
N SER A 68 -5.84 15.95 17.03
CA SER A 68 -5.01 15.21 16.08
C SER A 68 -5.90 14.57 15.04
N GLU A 69 -5.67 14.92 13.78
CA GLU A 69 -6.36 14.37 12.62
C GLU A 69 -5.51 13.29 11.96
N ARG A 70 -6.17 12.23 11.48
CA ARG A 70 -5.48 11.18 10.72
C ARG A 70 -5.15 11.71 9.34
N VAL A 71 -3.92 11.55 8.96
CA VAL A 71 -3.38 11.84 7.62
C VAL A 71 -2.63 10.63 7.11
N TYR A 72 -2.20 10.68 5.87
CA TYR A 72 -1.48 9.59 5.23
C TYR A 72 -0.20 10.10 4.59
N ASN A 73 0.85 9.29 4.68
CA ASN A 73 2.08 9.49 3.94
C ASN A 73 2.10 8.55 2.74
N VAL A 74 2.46 9.06 1.56
CA VAL A 74 2.62 8.27 0.34
C VAL A 74 4.04 7.76 0.27
N ILE A 75 4.18 6.44 0.32
CA ILE A 75 5.47 5.76 0.31
C ILE A 75 5.66 5.01 -1.01
N LEU A 76 6.87 5.09 -1.56
CA LEU A 76 7.28 4.38 -2.77
C LEU A 76 8.34 3.34 -2.45
N ASP A 77 8.11 2.09 -2.88
CA ASP A 77 9.12 1.04 -3.03
C ASP A 77 9.65 1.07 -4.48
N VAL A 78 10.82 1.66 -4.66
CA VAL A 78 11.45 1.78 -5.97
C VAL A 78 11.79 0.41 -6.53
N VAL A 79 12.20 -0.54 -5.69
CA VAL A 79 12.57 -1.89 -6.14
C VAL A 79 11.37 -2.61 -6.74
N VAL A 80 10.20 -2.54 -6.10
CA VAL A 80 8.96 -3.15 -6.62
C VAL A 80 8.48 -2.44 -7.88
N MET A 81 8.49 -1.10 -7.88
CA MET A 81 8.05 -0.29 -9.01
C MET A 81 8.91 -0.52 -10.26
N THR A 82 10.22 -0.76 -10.09
CA THR A 82 11.18 -0.96 -11.20
C THR A 82 11.43 -2.43 -11.54
N ASP A 83 10.78 -3.38 -10.88
CA ASP A 83 10.89 -4.81 -11.16
C ASP A 83 10.51 -5.12 -12.62
N LYS A 84 9.51 -4.39 -13.15
CA LYS A 84 9.12 -4.43 -14.55
C LYS A 84 8.93 -3.03 -15.11
N GLU A 85 9.38 -2.83 -16.33
CA GLU A 85 9.25 -1.53 -17.02
C GLU A 85 7.79 -1.10 -17.19
N GLU A 86 6.87 -2.07 -17.33
CA GLU A 86 5.41 -1.85 -17.45
C GLU A 86 4.75 -1.25 -16.21
N TYR A 87 5.41 -1.25 -15.04
CA TYR A 87 4.87 -0.68 -13.80
C TYR A 87 5.16 0.82 -13.65
N ILE A 88 6.20 1.32 -14.29
CA ILE A 88 6.74 2.67 -14.05
C ILE A 88 5.75 3.75 -14.48
N GLU A 89 5.32 3.74 -15.74
CA GLU A 89 4.46 4.80 -16.27
C GLU A 89 3.06 4.81 -15.62
N PRO A 90 2.33 3.67 -15.49
CA PRO A 90 1.03 3.67 -14.85
C PRO A 90 1.08 4.12 -13.39
N THR A 91 2.13 3.73 -12.65
CA THR A 91 2.30 4.14 -11.26
C THR A 91 2.58 5.65 -11.14
N ILE A 92 3.42 6.21 -12.01
CA ILE A 92 3.67 7.66 -12.06
C ILE A 92 2.38 8.43 -12.39
N GLU A 93 1.58 7.94 -13.33
CA GLU A 93 0.33 8.56 -13.72
C GLU A 93 -0.66 8.61 -12.53
N VAL A 94 -0.84 7.51 -11.83
CA VAL A 94 -1.70 7.45 -10.64
C VAL A 94 -1.17 8.35 -9.51
N LEU A 95 0.14 8.40 -9.28
CA LEU A 95 0.74 9.29 -8.29
C LEU A 95 0.50 10.76 -8.62
N ARG A 96 0.59 11.14 -9.89
CA ARG A 96 0.27 12.50 -10.35
C ARG A 96 -1.21 12.82 -10.20
N ASP A 97 -2.09 11.92 -10.65
CA ASP A 97 -3.54 12.17 -10.73
C ASP A 97 -4.22 12.15 -9.36
N CYS A 98 -3.77 11.27 -8.44
CA CYS A 98 -4.32 11.19 -7.09
C CYS A 98 -3.70 12.22 -6.14
N PHE A 99 -2.39 12.37 -6.16
CA PHE A 99 -1.66 13.15 -5.14
C PHE A 99 -1.02 14.43 -5.68
N GLY A 100 -1.10 14.70 -6.97
CA GLY A 100 -0.46 15.86 -7.59
C GLY A 100 1.08 15.81 -7.52
N ILE A 101 1.66 14.61 -7.37
CA ILE A 101 3.11 14.43 -7.27
C ILE A 101 3.71 14.63 -8.66
N ASP A 102 4.73 15.50 -8.73
CA ASP A 102 5.45 15.75 -9.98
C ASP A 102 6.18 14.50 -10.46
N GLU A 103 5.97 14.12 -11.71
CA GLU A 103 6.65 13.02 -12.40
C GLU A 103 8.18 13.12 -12.24
N GLN A 104 8.74 14.33 -12.37
CA GLN A 104 10.17 14.58 -12.21
C GLN A 104 10.69 14.16 -10.83
N LYS A 105 9.88 14.40 -9.79
CA LYS A 105 10.22 13.99 -8.42
C LYS A 105 10.33 12.47 -8.30
N VAL A 106 9.38 11.73 -8.87
CA VAL A 106 9.38 10.26 -8.85
C VAL A 106 10.59 9.72 -9.62
N ARG A 107 10.82 10.22 -10.84
CA ARG A 107 11.97 9.82 -11.67
C ARG A 107 13.31 10.14 -11.02
N ASN A 108 13.43 11.25 -10.31
CA ASN A 108 14.63 11.59 -9.55
C ASN A 108 14.87 10.59 -8.41
N VAL A 109 13.83 10.21 -7.67
CA VAL A 109 13.93 9.22 -6.61
C VAL A 109 14.39 7.87 -7.16
N ILE A 110 13.83 7.42 -8.29
CA ILE A 110 14.24 6.18 -8.97
C ILE A 110 15.72 6.24 -9.36
N LYS A 111 16.18 7.37 -9.90
CA LYS A 111 17.56 7.56 -10.36
C LYS A 111 18.58 7.66 -9.22
N GLU A 112 18.23 8.38 -8.15
CA GLU A 112 19.13 8.64 -7.02
C GLU A 112 19.20 7.47 -6.05
N ARG A 113 18.11 6.71 -5.89
CA ARG A 113 17.96 5.62 -4.92
C ARG A 113 17.28 4.39 -5.52
N PRO A 114 17.90 3.73 -6.51
CA PRO A 114 17.27 2.61 -7.22
C PRO A 114 16.96 1.41 -6.32
N ASP A 115 17.69 1.23 -5.23
CA ASP A 115 17.56 0.08 -4.32
C ASP A 115 16.69 0.40 -3.08
N THR A 116 16.06 1.59 -3.02
CA THR A 116 15.27 1.94 -1.83
C THR A 116 13.90 1.27 -1.88
N ARG A 117 13.51 0.71 -0.72
CA ARG A 117 12.17 0.17 -0.50
C ARG A 117 11.26 1.13 0.26
N TYR A 118 11.80 2.26 0.69
CA TYR A 118 11.05 3.26 1.46
C TYR A 118 11.47 4.66 1.06
N ALA A 119 10.67 5.30 0.24
CA ALA A 119 10.84 6.69 -0.13
C ALA A 119 9.52 7.45 0.09
N VAL A 120 9.55 8.45 0.96
CA VAL A 120 8.37 9.30 1.21
C VAL A 120 8.22 10.29 0.06
N LEU A 121 7.13 10.18 -0.70
CA LEU A 121 6.82 11.07 -1.81
C LEU A 121 5.97 12.26 -1.40
N ALA A 122 4.98 12.05 -0.53
CA ALA A 122 4.13 13.09 0.02
C ALA A 122 3.76 12.77 1.46
N THR A 123 3.49 13.81 2.24
CA THR A 123 3.04 13.72 3.63
C THR A 123 1.73 14.48 3.80
N ASP A 124 1.05 14.25 4.92
CA ASP A 124 -0.17 14.97 5.29
C ASP A 124 -1.31 14.86 4.25
N VAL A 125 -1.39 13.74 3.53
CA VAL A 125 -2.49 13.48 2.59
C VAL A 125 -3.77 13.25 3.36
N ASP A 126 -4.84 13.91 2.94
CA ASP A 126 -6.16 13.79 3.56
C ASP A 126 -6.82 12.42 3.32
N TYR A 127 -7.87 12.15 4.10
CA TYR A 127 -8.59 10.88 4.05
C TYR A 127 -9.29 10.65 2.69
N GLU A 128 -9.85 11.70 2.07
CA GLU A 128 -10.57 11.58 0.80
C GLU A 128 -9.63 11.16 -0.34
N THR A 129 -8.50 11.83 -0.43
CA THR A 129 -7.45 11.52 -1.41
C THR A 129 -6.87 10.11 -1.19
N ALA A 130 -6.65 9.75 0.07
CA ALA A 130 -6.18 8.42 0.44
C ALA A 130 -7.17 7.31 0.05
N GLN A 131 -8.48 7.53 0.23
CA GLN A 131 -9.50 6.57 -0.16
C GLN A 131 -9.58 6.40 -1.68
N ARG A 132 -9.48 7.47 -2.44
CA ARG A 132 -9.46 7.43 -3.90
C ARG A 132 -8.29 6.58 -4.42
N PHE A 133 -7.12 6.70 -3.81
CA PHE A 133 -5.98 5.85 -4.15
C PHE A 133 -6.22 4.38 -3.76
N LYS A 134 -6.81 4.11 -2.59
CA LYS A 134 -7.11 2.73 -2.16
C LYS A 134 -8.08 2.03 -3.11
N GLU A 135 -9.07 2.74 -3.63
CA GLU A 135 -9.99 2.19 -4.63
C GLU A 135 -9.26 1.78 -5.92
N ILE A 136 -8.27 2.59 -6.36
CA ILE A 136 -7.41 2.26 -7.50
C ILE A 136 -6.48 1.08 -7.17
N ASP A 137 -5.90 1.06 -5.97
CA ASP A 137 -4.98 0.02 -5.52
C ASP A 137 -5.65 -1.35 -5.33
N GLU A 138 -6.95 -1.36 -5.03
CA GLU A 138 -7.78 -2.57 -4.89
C GLU A 138 -8.36 -3.05 -6.25
N ASP A 139 -8.37 -2.20 -7.27
CA ASP A 139 -8.91 -2.51 -8.60
C ASP A 139 -7.82 -3.10 -9.53
N ASP A 140 -7.41 -4.32 -9.24
CA ASP A 140 -6.42 -5.06 -10.04
C ASP A 140 -6.90 -5.35 -11.48
N GLU A 141 -8.20 -5.20 -11.80
CA GLU A 141 -8.72 -5.44 -13.15
C GLU A 141 -8.42 -4.27 -14.09
N ASN A 142 -8.60 -3.04 -13.60
CA ASN A 142 -8.36 -1.83 -14.38
C ASN A 142 -6.92 -1.28 -14.22
N TYR A 143 -6.30 -1.51 -13.06
CA TYR A 143 -4.98 -0.98 -12.71
C TYR A 143 -3.95 -2.07 -12.33
N PRO A 144 -3.77 -3.14 -13.15
CA PRO A 144 -2.89 -4.28 -12.81
C PRO A 144 -1.43 -3.90 -12.68
N ASN A 145 -1.02 -2.79 -13.28
CA ASN A 145 0.37 -2.34 -13.36
C ASN A 145 0.72 -1.21 -12.38
N VAL A 146 -0.18 -0.83 -11.48
CA VAL A 146 0.12 0.11 -10.39
C VAL A 146 0.75 -0.67 -9.24
N GLN A 147 2.07 -0.50 -9.04
CA GLN A 147 2.83 -1.32 -8.10
C GLN A 147 3.86 -0.48 -7.33
N GLY A 148 4.17 -0.93 -6.10
CA GLY A 148 5.23 -0.34 -5.29
C GLY A 148 4.84 0.95 -4.56
N VAL A 149 3.56 1.29 -4.48
CA VAL A 149 3.06 2.44 -3.72
C VAL A 149 2.14 1.96 -2.62
N TRP A 150 2.28 2.52 -1.42
CA TRP A 150 1.34 2.30 -0.32
C TRP A 150 1.18 3.56 0.53
N LEU A 151 0.14 3.56 1.34
CA LEU A 151 -0.17 4.64 2.28
C LEU A 151 0.21 4.21 3.70
N GLU A 152 0.87 5.10 4.41
CA GLU A 152 1.21 4.95 5.82
C GLU A 152 0.39 5.91 6.66
N ASP A 153 -0.29 5.39 7.68
CA ASP A 153 -1.07 6.20 8.62
C ASP A 153 -0.14 7.13 9.42
N ASP A 154 -0.55 8.38 9.58
CA ASP A 154 0.11 9.35 10.45
C ASP A 154 -0.93 10.26 11.11
N TYR A 155 -0.51 11.12 12.03
CA TYR A 155 -1.37 12.09 12.71
C TYR A 155 -0.74 13.47 12.69
N THR A 156 -1.48 14.43 12.11
CA THR A 156 -1.11 15.84 12.15
C THR A 156 -1.86 16.57 13.27
N ARG A 157 -1.22 17.57 13.87
CA ARG A 157 -1.83 18.39 14.92
C ARG A 157 -2.54 19.57 14.32
N THR A 158 -3.86 19.66 14.54
CA THR A 158 -4.71 20.72 14.01
C THR A 158 -5.17 21.64 15.14
N TYR A 159 -5.13 22.94 14.86
CA TYR A 159 -5.56 24.00 15.77
C TYR A 159 -6.73 24.77 15.14
N PRO A 160 -8.00 24.36 15.39
CA PRO A 160 -9.18 24.92 14.72
C PRO A 160 -9.34 26.44 14.88
N TYR A 161 -8.80 26.99 15.96
CA TYR A 161 -8.89 28.42 16.29
C TYR A 161 -7.56 29.18 16.10
N GLY A 162 -6.65 28.63 15.28
CA GLY A 162 -5.37 29.27 14.94
C GLY A 162 -4.51 29.55 16.18
N SER A 163 -4.11 30.79 16.38
CA SER A 163 -3.23 31.20 17.47
C SER A 163 -3.91 31.35 18.84
N LEU A 164 -5.19 30.96 18.96
CA LEU A 164 -5.89 31.03 20.24
C LEU A 164 -5.17 30.15 21.28
N ALA A 165 -4.80 30.77 22.41
CA ALA A 165 -4.09 30.13 23.51
C ALA A 165 -2.71 29.55 23.15
N SER A 166 -2.05 30.04 22.10
CA SER A 166 -0.72 29.57 21.66
C SER A 166 0.33 29.62 22.78
N ASP A 167 0.25 30.61 23.66
CA ASP A 167 1.17 30.77 24.82
C ASP A 167 1.03 29.66 25.85
N VAL A 168 -0.12 28.94 25.88
CA VAL A 168 -0.41 27.86 26.82
C VAL A 168 -0.25 26.49 26.16
N ILE A 169 -0.68 26.35 24.91
CA ILE A 169 -0.74 25.08 24.21
C ILE A 169 0.61 24.76 23.54
N GLY A 170 1.35 25.80 23.17
CA GLY A 170 2.55 25.69 22.34
C GLY A 170 2.19 25.33 20.87
N PHE A 171 3.17 25.45 20.00
CA PHE A 171 3.08 25.01 18.61
C PHE A 171 4.01 23.81 18.41
#